data_13039dbdfd9a06f38a565efb7637d80e
#
_entry.id   13039dbdfd9a06f38a565efb7637d80e
#
_cell.length_a   1.000
_cell.length_b   1.000
_cell.length_c   1.000
_cell.angle_alpha   90.00
_cell.angle_beta   90.00
_cell.angle_gamma   90.00
#
_symmetry.space_group_name_H-M   'P 1'
#
loop_
_entity.id
_entity.type
_entity.pdbx_description
1 polymer ?
#
loop_
_entity_poly.entity_id
_entity_poly.type
_entity_poly.pdbx_seq_one_letter_code
_entity_poly.pdbx_strand_id
1 'polypeptide(L)'
;MKAFSQPQIWIGTSWKMNKTLAEAESFASDLAGADDTDDPRIQRFIIPPFTAVREVKKILNETSVKVGAQNMHWADTGAWTGEVSPVMLADCNLDIVELGHSERRTHFGETDKTVGLKTEAALRHGLIPLICIGETLAEREAGRARETLETQVRGALGKLNDAQKSAPILLAYEPVWAIGDGGTPATSDYANARQAEIIAVAEDVLG
;
A
#
# COMPACT_ATOMS: atom_id res chain seq x y z
N MET A 1 23.03 10.59 -9.98
CA MET A 1 22.67 9.20 -9.66
C MET A 1 22.84 9.02 -8.16
N LYS A 2 21.75 9.03 -7.36
CA LYS A 2 21.81 8.55 -5.99
C LYS A 2 21.78 7.03 -6.09
N ALA A 3 22.90 6.39 -5.77
CA ALA A 3 22.97 4.96 -5.64
C ALA A 3 21.92 4.53 -4.59
N PHE A 4 20.93 3.76 -4.98
CA PHE A 4 20.12 2.99 -4.06
C PHE A 4 21.05 1.92 -3.49
N SER A 5 21.72 2.24 -2.39
CA SER A 5 22.57 1.31 -1.68
C SER A 5 21.66 0.38 -0.91
N GLN A 6 21.50 -0.82 -1.41
CA GLN A 6 20.88 -2.00 -0.83
C GLN A 6 19.32 -2.05 -0.84
N PRO A 7 18.74 -3.22 -1.09
CA PRO A 7 17.29 -3.39 -1.03
C PRO A 7 16.80 -3.11 0.39
N GLN A 8 15.91 -2.14 0.54
CA GLN A 8 15.23 -1.90 1.81
C GLN A 8 14.20 -3.00 2.04
N ILE A 9 14.23 -3.56 3.24
CA ILE A 9 13.22 -4.50 3.70
C ILE A 9 12.09 -3.67 4.33
N TRP A 10 10.90 -3.74 3.76
CA TRP A 10 9.73 -3.07 4.31
C TRP A 10 8.96 -4.02 5.20
N ILE A 11 8.76 -3.65 6.46
CA ILE A 11 8.00 -4.43 7.44
C ILE A 11 6.91 -3.55 8.03
N GLY A 12 5.67 -3.97 7.90
CA GLY A 12 4.57 -3.19 8.43
C GLY A 12 3.24 -3.93 8.43
N THR A 13 2.20 -3.20 8.83
CA THR A 13 0.85 -3.73 8.93
C THR A 13 -0.19 -2.67 8.66
N SER A 14 -1.26 -3.08 7.96
CA SER A 14 -2.53 -2.35 7.90
C SER A 14 -3.46 -2.87 8.99
N TRP A 15 -3.99 -1.97 9.80
CA TRP A 15 -4.85 -2.36 10.93
C TRP A 15 -6.27 -2.71 10.51
N LYS A 16 -6.60 -2.45 9.26
CA LYS A 16 -7.96 -2.57 8.75
C LYS A 16 -8.94 -1.78 9.66
N MET A 17 -10.13 -2.28 9.89
CA MET A 17 -11.14 -1.65 10.74
C MET A 17 -10.97 -2.10 12.20
N ASN A 18 -9.80 -1.83 12.79
CA ASN A 18 -9.50 -2.19 14.18
C ASN A 18 -8.84 -1.03 14.90
N LYS A 19 -8.87 -1.09 16.23
CA LYS A 19 -8.32 -0.14 17.22
C LYS A 19 -9.13 1.14 17.36
N THR A 20 -9.54 1.38 18.59
CA THR A 20 -9.99 2.69 19.06
C THR A 20 -8.82 3.67 19.13
N LEU A 21 -9.10 4.96 19.32
CA LEU A 21 -8.03 5.97 19.44
C LEU A 21 -7.07 5.65 20.59
N ALA A 22 -7.57 5.28 21.76
CA ALA A 22 -6.74 4.96 22.92
C ALA A 22 -5.82 3.74 22.69
N GLU A 23 -6.35 2.68 22.02
CA GLU A 23 -5.55 1.51 21.65
C GLU A 23 -4.50 1.84 20.58
N ALA A 24 -4.82 2.76 19.67
CA ALA A 24 -3.90 3.23 18.64
C ALA A 24 -2.75 4.04 19.25
N GLU A 25 -3.05 4.95 20.18
CA GLU A 25 -2.05 5.75 20.89
C GLU A 25 -1.14 4.88 21.77
N SER A 26 -1.72 3.90 22.49
CA SER A 26 -0.93 2.93 23.26
C SER A 26 0.04 2.15 22.38
N PHE A 27 -0.46 1.58 21.27
CA PHE A 27 0.39 0.83 20.35
C PHE A 27 1.49 1.71 19.72
N ALA A 28 1.16 2.93 19.32
CA ALA A 28 2.13 3.85 18.74
C ALA A 28 3.21 4.25 19.75
N SER A 29 2.85 4.44 21.03
CA SER A 29 3.78 4.74 22.11
C SER A 29 4.73 3.57 22.41
N ASP A 30 4.19 2.35 22.44
CA ASP A 30 5.00 1.14 22.61
C ASP A 30 5.98 0.97 21.45
N LEU A 31 5.51 1.20 20.22
CA LEU A 31 6.33 1.12 19.01
C LEU A 31 7.44 2.17 18.98
N ALA A 32 7.14 3.41 19.42
CA ALA A 32 8.14 4.47 19.55
C ALA A 32 9.22 4.13 20.60
N GLY A 33 8.82 3.52 21.73
CA GLY A 33 9.72 3.06 22.76
C GLY A 33 10.59 1.86 22.37
N ALA A 34 10.13 1.06 21.43
CA ALA A 34 10.84 -0.10 20.87
C ALA A 34 11.67 0.24 19.64
N ASP A 35 11.84 1.51 19.30
CA ASP A 35 12.62 1.95 18.13
C ASP A 35 14.13 1.91 18.42
N ASP A 36 14.64 0.69 18.63
CA ASP A 36 16.04 0.39 18.93
C ASP A 36 16.79 -0.21 17.71
N THR A 37 16.12 -0.35 16.57
CA THR A 37 16.71 -0.95 15.37
C THR A 37 17.22 0.12 14.41
N ASP A 38 18.47 0.48 14.54
CA ASP A 38 19.21 1.35 13.61
C ASP A 38 19.64 0.61 12.32
N ASP A 39 19.00 -0.50 11.95
CA ASP A 39 19.34 -1.16 10.70
C ASP A 39 18.78 -0.37 9.51
N PRO A 40 19.63 0.33 8.74
CA PRO A 40 19.18 1.18 7.63
C PRO A 40 18.56 0.40 6.47
N ARG A 41 18.64 -0.94 6.50
CA ARG A 41 18.00 -1.81 5.51
C ARG A 41 16.53 -2.04 5.80
N ILE A 42 16.07 -1.79 7.02
CA ILE A 42 14.69 -2.04 7.47
C ILE A 42 13.92 -0.73 7.54
N GLN A 43 12.86 -0.63 6.75
CA GLN A 43 11.86 0.43 6.87
C GLN A 43 10.61 -0.13 7.51
N ARG A 44 10.27 0.35 8.71
CA ARG A 44 9.01 -0.01 9.39
C ARG A 44 7.90 0.94 8.97
N PHE A 45 6.66 0.42 8.90
CA PHE A 45 5.48 1.25 8.65
C PHE A 45 4.23 0.67 9.32
N ILE A 46 3.26 1.56 9.60
CA ILE A 46 1.91 1.18 10.05
C ILE A 46 0.86 2.00 9.33
N ILE A 47 -0.30 1.39 9.11
CA ILE A 47 -1.43 1.97 8.40
C ILE A 47 -2.69 1.89 9.28
N PRO A 48 -2.91 2.86 10.17
CA PRO A 48 -4.08 2.92 11.05
C PRO A 48 -5.33 3.42 10.31
N PRO A 49 -6.55 3.22 10.87
CA PRO A 49 -7.76 3.84 10.36
C PRO A 49 -7.70 5.37 10.45
N PHE A 50 -8.47 6.06 9.60
CA PHE A 50 -8.48 7.53 9.52
C PHE A 50 -8.76 8.23 10.86
N THR A 51 -9.56 7.60 11.74
CA THR A 51 -9.89 8.12 13.07
C THR A 51 -8.70 8.22 14.01
N ALA A 52 -7.59 7.53 13.72
CA ALA A 52 -6.39 7.48 14.57
C ALA A 52 -5.11 7.96 13.86
N VAL A 53 -5.12 8.04 12.53
CA VAL A 53 -3.90 8.22 11.73
C VAL A 53 -3.10 9.46 12.12
N ARG A 54 -3.77 10.57 12.41
CA ARG A 54 -3.14 11.84 12.76
C ARG A 54 -2.43 11.77 14.13
N GLU A 55 -3.08 11.18 15.12
CA GLU A 55 -2.50 11.08 16.49
C GLU A 55 -1.34 10.06 16.49
N VAL A 56 -1.50 8.95 15.79
CA VAL A 56 -0.41 7.98 15.58
C VAL A 56 0.79 8.64 14.90
N LYS A 57 0.57 9.45 13.85
CA LYS A 57 1.67 10.18 13.17
C LYS A 57 2.39 11.13 14.12
N LYS A 58 1.69 11.84 15.00
CA LYS A 58 2.31 12.72 15.98
C LYS A 58 3.22 11.97 16.96
N ILE A 59 2.75 10.81 17.47
CA ILE A 59 3.53 10.00 18.42
C ILE A 59 4.80 9.46 17.76
N LEU A 60 4.72 9.07 16.51
CA LEU A 60 5.83 8.48 15.76
C LEU A 60 6.69 9.48 14.99
N ASN A 61 6.43 10.79 15.12
CA ASN A 61 7.08 11.82 14.29
C ASN A 61 8.61 11.85 14.43
N GLU A 62 9.14 11.54 15.61
CA GLU A 62 10.59 11.52 15.89
C GLU A 62 11.22 10.13 15.69
N THR A 63 10.49 9.18 15.11
CA THR A 63 10.98 7.82 14.84
C THR A 63 11.20 7.60 13.33
N SER A 64 11.87 6.50 12.99
CA SER A 64 12.02 6.06 11.60
C SER A 64 10.76 5.42 11.00
N VAL A 65 9.72 5.17 11.81
CA VAL A 65 8.49 4.47 11.41
C VAL A 65 7.63 5.36 10.50
N LYS A 66 7.33 4.87 9.31
CA LYS A 66 6.39 5.54 8.39
C LYS A 66 4.95 5.25 8.77
N VAL A 67 4.10 6.27 8.61
CA VAL A 67 2.67 6.16 8.88
C VAL A 67 1.90 6.38 7.59
N GLY A 68 0.96 5.48 7.31
CA GLY A 68 0.15 5.52 6.10
C GLY A 68 -1.34 5.62 6.35
N ALA A 69 -2.09 5.87 5.27
CA ALA A 69 -3.55 5.82 5.25
C ALA A 69 -4.05 4.57 4.50
N GLN A 70 -5.22 4.05 4.88
CA GLN A 70 -5.82 2.83 4.31
C GLN A 70 -6.49 3.02 2.96
N ASN A 71 -6.60 4.25 2.50
CA ASN A 71 -7.19 4.64 1.22
C ASN A 71 -7.07 6.16 1.03
N MET A 72 -7.36 6.64 -0.18
CA MET A 72 -7.64 8.05 -0.46
C MET A 72 -8.47 8.18 -1.74
N HIS A 73 -9.05 9.36 -1.97
CA HIS A 73 -9.61 9.74 -3.25
C HIS A 73 -8.51 10.25 -4.21
N TRP A 74 -8.77 10.28 -5.51
CA TRP A 74 -7.80 10.78 -6.51
C TRP A 74 -7.89 12.29 -6.79
N ALA A 75 -9.02 12.92 -6.43
CA ALA A 75 -9.19 14.37 -6.59
C ALA A 75 -8.65 15.12 -5.36
N ASP A 76 -8.05 16.29 -5.62
CA ASP A 76 -7.47 17.12 -4.57
C ASP A 76 -8.54 17.77 -3.70
N THR A 77 -9.66 18.14 -4.30
CA THR A 77 -10.82 18.76 -3.65
C THR A 77 -12.11 18.40 -4.41
N GLY A 78 -13.26 18.68 -3.84
CA GLY A 78 -14.54 18.54 -4.55
C GLY A 78 -15.71 18.09 -3.69
N ALA A 79 -16.84 17.85 -4.34
CA ALA A 79 -18.08 17.39 -3.71
C ALA A 79 -18.06 15.85 -3.52
N TRP A 80 -17.16 15.38 -2.68
CA TRP A 80 -16.91 13.96 -2.38
C TRP A 80 -17.13 13.69 -0.90
N THR A 81 -18.35 13.85 -0.41
CA THR A 81 -18.69 13.71 1.00
C THR A 81 -18.25 12.34 1.54
N GLY A 82 -17.42 12.36 2.59
CA GLY A 82 -16.88 11.16 3.23
C GLY A 82 -15.51 10.69 2.71
N GLU A 83 -15.02 11.25 1.58
CA GLU A 83 -13.70 10.93 1.04
C GLU A 83 -12.59 11.79 1.68
N VAL A 84 -11.38 11.25 1.64
CA VAL A 84 -10.15 11.92 2.08
C VAL A 84 -9.25 12.12 0.87
N SER A 85 -8.83 13.36 0.62
CA SER A 85 -7.98 13.70 -0.53
C SER A 85 -6.49 13.46 -0.25
N PRO A 86 -5.65 13.32 -1.30
CA PRO A 86 -4.20 13.25 -1.15
C PRO A 86 -3.63 14.50 -0.46
N VAL A 87 -4.23 15.67 -0.70
CA VAL A 87 -3.84 16.94 -0.04
C VAL A 87 -4.02 16.85 1.48
N MET A 88 -5.15 16.28 1.94
CA MET A 88 -5.42 16.08 3.37
C MET A 88 -4.42 15.11 4.01
N LEU A 89 -4.01 14.06 3.29
CA LEU A 89 -3.01 13.11 3.79
C LEU A 89 -1.63 13.74 3.89
N ALA A 90 -1.24 14.53 2.88
CA ALA A 90 0.02 15.28 2.88
C ALA A 90 0.05 16.34 4.00
N ASP A 91 -1.06 17.05 4.24
CA ASP A 91 -1.21 18.01 5.35
C ASP A 91 -1.07 17.33 6.73
N CYS A 92 -1.52 16.08 6.86
CA CYS A 92 -1.29 15.25 8.03
C CYS A 92 0.15 14.68 8.10
N ASN A 93 1.02 15.05 7.16
CA ASN A 93 2.41 14.61 7.07
C ASN A 93 2.57 13.07 6.95
N LEU A 94 1.62 12.40 6.29
CA LEU A 94 1.67 10.96 6.09
C LEU A 94 2.68 10.59 5.00
N ASP A 95 3.21 9.37 5.09
CA ASP A 95 4.27 8.87 4.22
C ASP A 95 3.73 7.96 3.11
N ILE A 96 2.72 7.15 3.42
CA ILE A 96 2.27 6.02 2.61
C ILE A 96 0.75 6.10 2.42
N VAL A 97 0.26 5.56 1.33
CA VAL A 97 -1.17 5.26 1.17
C VAL A 97 -1.37 3.87 0.57
N GLU A 98 -2.18 3.05 1.24
CA GLU A 98 -2.61 1.73 0.76
C GLU A 98 -3.73 1.88 -0.26
N LEU A 99 -3.58 1.25 -1.43
CA LEU A 99 -4.49 1.38 -2.56
C LEU A 99 -4.82 0.01 -3.16
N GLY A 100 -6.05 -0.18 -3.59
CA GLY A 100 -6.45 -1.40 -4.30
C GLY A 100 -6.56 -2.64 -3.44
N HIS A 101 -6.63 -2.50 -2.10
CA HIS A 101 -6.78 -3.65 -1.19
C HIS A 101 -7.99 -4.51 -1.60
N SER A 102 -7.87 -5.83 -1.50
CA SER A 102 -8.89 -6.79 -1.93
C SER A 102 -10.27 -6.55 -1.32
N GLU A 103 -10.34 -6.17 -0.05
CA GLU A 103 -11.60 -5.80 0.61
C GLU A 103 -12.27 -4.59 -0.05
N ARG A 104 -11.49 -3.60 -0.50
CA ARG A 104 -12.03 -2.43 -1.18
C ARG A 104 -12.52 -2.74 -2.58
N ARG A 105 -11.83 -3.64 -3.29
CA ARG A 105 -12.29 -4.16 -4.58
C ARG A 105 -13.60 -4.91 -4.44
N THR A 106 -13.72 -5.76 -3.40
CA THR A 106 -14.89 -6.61 -3.16
C THR A 106 -16.09 -5.82 -2.65
N HIS A 107 -15.90 -4.92 -1.68
CA HIS A 107 -17.00 -4.30 -0.93
C HIS A 107 -17.30 -2.86 -1.33
N PHE A 108 -16.35 -2.15 -1.94
CA PHE A 108 -16.46 -0.71 -2.20
C PHE A 108 -16.30 -0.34 -3.69
N GLY A 109 -16.30 -1.34 -4.58
CA GLY A 109 -16.26 -1.11 -6.03
C GLY A 109 -14.95 -0.49 -6.54
N GLU A 110 -13.85 -0.65 -5.83
CA GLU A 110 -12.54 -0.20 -6.29
C GLU A 110 -12.10 -1.03 -7.50
N THR A 111 -11.60 -0.37 -8.54
CA THR A 111 -11.20 -0.99 -9.81
C THR A 111 -9.76 -0.64 -10.16
N ASP A 112 -9.14 -1.36 -11.11
CA ASP A 112 -7.79 -1.04 -11.58
C ASP A 112 -7.69 0.39 -12.13
N LYS A 113 -8.77 0.87 -12.76
CA LYS A 113 -8.85 2.27 -13.21
C LYS A 113 -8.78 3.26 -12.03
N THR A 114 -9.55 3.02 -10.96
CA THR A 114 -9.55 3.93 -9.80
C THR A 114 -8.25 3.81 -9.01
N VAL A 115 -7.65 2.63 -8.91
CA VAL A 115 -6.32 2.43 -8.32
C VAL A 115 -5.26 3.22 -9.09
N GLY A 116 -5.26 3.16 -10.43
CA GLY A 116 -4.33 3.94 -11.26
C GLY A 116 -4.47 5.46 -11.06
N LEU A 117 -5.70 5.98 -10.96
CA LEU A 117 -5.95 7.40 -10.65
C LEU A 117 -5.41 7.78 -9.26
N LYS A 118 -5.62 6.93 -8.27
CA LYS A 118 -5.13 7.14 -6.90
C LYS A 118 -3.60 7.04 -6.84
N THR A 119 -2.99 6.10 -7.56
CA THR A 119 -1.53 5.96 -7.63
C THR A 119 -0.88 7.24 -8.19
N GLU A 120 -1.42 7.75 -9.29
CA GLU A 120 -0.96 9.01 -9.87
C GLU A 120 -1.09 10.17 -8.88
N ALA A 121 -2.25 10.28 -8.22
CA ALA A 121 -2.49 11.34 -7.24
C ALA A 121 -1.60 11.21 -5.99
N ALA A 122 -1.32 10.01 -5.50
CA ALA A 122 -0.40 9.77 -4.40
C ALA A 122 1.01 10.31 -4.73
N LEU A 123 1.53 9.92 -5.88
CA LEU A 123 2.86 10.33 -6.34
C LEU A 123 2.95 11.84 -6.60
N ARG A 124 1.89 12.46 -7.12
CA ARG A 124 1.81 13.91 -7.32
C ARG A 124 1.93 14.69 -6.02
N HIS A 125 1.49 14.12 -4.91
CA HIS A 125 1.56 14.71 -3.56
C HIS A 125 2.68 14.17 -2.69
N GLY A 126 3.62 13.42 -3.25
CA GLY A 126 4.81 12.92 -2.54
C GLY A 126 4.54 11.77 -1.58
N LEU A 127 3.35 11.15 -1.65
CA LEU A 127 3.01 9.94 -0.90
C LEU A 127 3.55 8.70 -1.62
N ILE A 128 4.00 7.71 -0.87
CA ILE A 128 4.42 6.40 -1.38
C ILE A 128 3.16 5.53 -1.55
N PRO A 129 2.73 5.16 -2.76
CA PRO A 129 1.63 4.23 -2.93
C PRO A 129 2.07 2.81 -2.57
N LEU A 130 1.32 2.16 -1.68
CA LEU A 130 1.38 0.72 -1.40
C LEU A 130 0.20 0.08 -2.11
N ILE A 131 0.46 -0.54 -3.25
CA ILE A 131 -0.59 -1.06 -4.14
C ILE A 131 -0.79 -2.54 -3.88
N CYS A 132 -1.99 -2.91 -3.43
CA CYS A 132 -2.39 -4.29 -3.22
C CYS A 132 -2.80 -4.95 -4.53
N ILE A 133 -2.20 -6.10 -4.81
CA ILE A 133 -2.35 -6.89 -6.03
C ILE A 133 -2.55 -8.35 -5.67
N GLY A 134 -3.55 -8.99 -6.24
CA GLY A 134 -3.80 -10.40 -6.01
C GLY A 134 -5.00 -10.93 -6.77
N GLU A 135 -4.92 -12.19 -7.15
CA GLU A 135 -5.99 -12.93 -7.81
C GLU A 135 -6.95 -13.58 -6.81
N THR A 136 -8.18 -13.73 -7.22
CA THR A 136 -9.22 -14.49 -6.51
C THR A 136 -9.03 -16.00 -6.70
N LEU A 137 -9.71 -16.82 -5.88
CA LEU A 137 -9.72 -18.27 -6.05
C LEU A 137 -10.23 -18.69 -7.44
N ALA A 138 -11.31 -18.07 -7.91
CA ALA A 138 -11.88 -18.37 -9.21
C ALA A 138 -10.92 -18.07 -10.37
N GLU A 139 -10.16 -16.98 -10.29
CA GLU A 139 -9.13 -16.64 -11.28
C GLU A 139 -7.97 -17.62 -11.24
N ARG A 140 -7.53 -18.02 -10.05
CA ARG A 140 -6.50 -19.06 -9.87
C ARG A 140 -6.93 -20.40 -10.46
N GLU A 141 -8.12 -20.88 -10.12
CA GLU A 141 -8.66 -22.16 -10.62
C GLU A 141 -8.87 -22.16 -12.13
N ALA A 142 -9.20 -21.01 -12.70
CA ALA A 142 -9.31 -20.82 -14.14
C ALA A 142 -7.95 -20.67 -14.85
N GLY A 143 -6.82 -20.75 -14.14
CA GLY A 143 -5.47 -20.57 -14.70
C GLY A 143 -5.15 -19.13 -15.13
N ARG A 144 -5.92 -18.14 -14.66
CA ARG A 144 -5.80 -16.73 -15.06
C ARG A 144 -5.05 -15.85 -14.06
N ALA A 145 -4.39 -16.44 -13.05
CA ALA A 145 -3.67 -15.68 -12.03
C ALA A 145 -2.70 -14.66 -12.64
N ARG A 146 -1.84 -15.10 -13.57
CA ARG A 146 -0.88 -14.22 -14.26
C ARG A 146 -1.56 -13.07 -15.01
N GLU A 147 -2.60 -13.34 -15.77
CA GLU A 147 -3.36 -12.32 -16.51
C GLU A 147 -3.98 -11.28 -15.59
N THR A 148 -4.55 -11.74 -14.46
CA THR A 148 -5.11 -10.85 -13.43
C THR A 148 -4.04 -9.94 -12.85
N LEU A 149 -2.90 -10.50 -12.41
CA LEU A 149 -1.79 -9.73 -11.84
C LEU A 149 -1.23 -8.70 -12.84
N GLU A 150 -1.02 -9.11 -14.09
CA GLU A 150 -0.58 -8.20 -15.15
C GLU A 150 -1.57 -7.05 -15.36
N THR A 151 -2.88 -7.35 -15.43
CA THR A 151 -3.93 -6.34 -15.59
C THR A 151 -3.92 -5.34 -14.42
N GLN A 152 -3.80 -5.81 -13.20
CA GLN A 152 -3.76 -4.96 -12.01
C GLN A 152 -2.51 -4.08 -11.97
N VAL A 153 -1.33 -4.63 -12.26
CA VAL A 153 -0.06 -3.86 -12.31
C VAL A 153 -0.13 -2.79 -13.39
N ARG A 154 -0.50 -3.17 -14.62
CA ARG A 154 -0.63 -2.21 -15.73
C ARG A 154 -1.70 -1.15 -15.48
N GLY A 155 -2.81 -1.53 -14.84
CA GLY A 155 -3.88 -0.60 -14.45
C GLY A 155 -3.39 0.43 -13.43
N ALA A 156 -2.59 0.01 -12.47
CA ALA A 156 -2.04 0.87 -11.42
C ALA A 156 -0.89 1.79 -11.91
N LEU A 157 -0.02 1.30 -12.79
CA LEU A 157 1.24 1.98 -13.15
C LEU A 157 1.25 2.57 -14.57
N GLY A 158 0.40 2.11 -15.46
CA GLY A 158 0.49 2.39 -16.89
C GLY A 158 0.20 3.83 -17.32
N LYS A 159 -0.25 4.70 -16.39
CA LYS A 159 -0.51 6.12 -16.66
C LYS A 159 0.52 7.07 -16.05
N LEU A 160 1.52 6.55 -15.39
CA LEU A 160 2.55 7.34 -14.73
C LEU A 160 3.45 8.01 -15.77
N ASN A 161 3.80 9.26 -15.52
CA ASN A 161 4.83 9.97 -16.30
C ASN A 161 6.25 9.57 -15.81
N ASP A 162 7.29 9.96 -16.56
CA ASP A 162 8.67 9.55 -16.28
C ASP A 162 9.17 9.97 -14.89
N ALA A 163 8.74 11.13 -14.39
CA ALA A 163 9.11 11.58 -13.04
C ALA A 163 8.43 10.69 -11.96
N GLN A 164 7.17 10.31 -12.17
CA GLN A 164 6.43 9.44 -11.27
C GLN A 164 6.94 8.00 -11.30
N LYS A 165 7.36 7.50 -12.46
CA LYS A 165 7.97 6.17 -12.60
C LYS A 165 9.28 6.01 -11.81
N SER A 166 9.99 7.12 -11.56
CA SER A 166 11.24 7.13 -10.78
C SER A 166 11.02 7.30 -9.28
N ALA A 167 9.77 7.48 -8.83
CA ALA A 167 9.44 7.63 -7.42
C ALA A 167 9.29 6.27 -6.72
N PRO A 168 9.40 6.21 -5.37
CA PRO A 168 9.16 4.97 -4.64
C PRO A 168 7.71 4.49 -4.78
N ILE A 169 7.55 3.22 -5.18
CA ILE A 169 6.26 2.52 -5.29
C ILE A 169 6.42 1.16 -4.63
N LEU A 170 5.44 0.76 -3.84
CA LEU A 170 5.38 -0.55 -3.20
C LEU A 170 4.26 -1.38 -3.81
N LEU A 171 4.54 -2.63 -4.12
CA LEU A 171 3.55 -3.60 -4.57
C LEU A 171 3.40 -4.70 -3.52
N ALA A 172 2.21 -4.85 -2.95
CA ALA A 172 1.88 -5.88 -1.98
C ALA A 172 1.10 -7.01 -2.66
N TYR A 173 1.73 -8.18 -2.80
CA TYR A 173 1.05 -9.35 -3.32
C TYR A 173 0.18 -10.01 -2.24
N GLU A 174 -1.12 -9.99 -2.46
CA GLU A 174 -2.14 -10.53 -1.55
C GLU A 174 -3.00 -11.56 -2.31
N PRO A 175 -2.63 -12.84 -2.39
CA PRO A 175 -3.52 -13.83 -2.99
C PRO A 175 -4.84 -13.87 -2.20
N VAL A 176 -5.93 -13.37 -2.81
CA VAL A 176 -7.21 -13.11 -2.11
C VAL A 176 -7.77 -14.38 -1.44
N TRP A 177 -7.53 -15.54 -2.05
CA TRP A 177 -7.92 -16.86 -1.55
C TRP A 177 -7.12 -17.34 -0.34
N ALA A 178 -6.00 -16.68 -0.01
CA ALA A 178 -5.12 -17.06 1.09
C ALA A 178 -5.28 -16.17 2.34
N ILE A 179 -6.09 -15.11 2.26
CA ILE A 179 -6.27 -14.14 3.35
C ILE A 179 -7.65 -14.26 3.99
N GLY A 180 -7.73 -13.79 5.26
CA GLY A 180 -8.97 -13.79 6.05
C GLY A 180 -9.31 -15.14 6.66
N ASP A 181 -10.47 -15.18 7.33
CA ASP A 181 -10.98 -16.39 7.99
C ASP A 181 -11.30 -17.46 6.93
N GLY A 182 -10.67 -18.63 7.04
CA GLY A 182 -10.83 -19.74 6.09
C GLY A 182 -9.93 -19.66 4.84
N GLY A 183 -9.03 -18.71 4.76
CA GLY A 183 -7.98 -18.66 3.72
C GLY A 183 -7.06 -19.86 3.80
N THR A 184 -6.62 -20.36 2.64
CA THR A 184 -5.62 -21.43 2.56
C THR A 184 -4.25 -20.80 2.30
N PRO A 185 -3.25 -20.98 3.16
CA PRO A 185 -1.92 -20.40 2.95
C PRO A 185 -1.34 -20.78 1.58
N ALA A 186 -0.85 -19.79 0.85
CA ALA A 186 -0.10 -20.04 -0.38
C ALA A 186 1.23 -20.70 -0.06
N THR A 187 1.66 -21.63 -0.92
CA THR A 187 3.02 -22.18 -0.80
C THR A 187 4.06 -21.12 -1.17
N SER A 188 5.26 -21.21 -0.60
CA SER A 188 6.38 -20.31 -0.91
C SER A 188 6.69 -20.28 -2.41
N ASP A 189 6.67 -21.45 -3.07
CA ASP A 189 6.95 -21.57 -4.51
C ASP A 189 5.90 -20.85 -5.35
N TYR A 190 4.62 -20.98 -4.98
CA TYR A 190 3.53 -20.25 -5.66
C TYR A 190 3.69 -18.74 -5.48
N ALA A 191 3.91 -18.29 -4.24
CA ALA A 191 4.08 -16.88 -3.93
C ALA A 191 5.28 -16.28 -4.68
N ASN A 192 6.42 -16.97 -4.66
CA ASN A 192 7.63 -16.55 -5.37
C ASN A 192 7.40 -16.44 -6.89
N ALA A 193 6.70 -17.41 -7.49
CA ALA A 193 6.38 -17.37 -8.92
C ALA A 193 5.49 -16.16 -9.27
N ARG A 194 4.47 -15.87 -8.47
CA ARG A 194 3.58 -14.71 -8.67
C ARG A 194 4.31 -13.38 -8.47
N GLN A 195 5.15 -13.28 -7.43
CA GLN A 195 5.96 -12.09 -7.19
C GLN A 195 6.94 -11.83 -8.34
N ALA A 196 7.56 -12.87 -8.88
CA ALA A 196 8.44 -12.73 -10.06
C ALA A 196 7.68 -12.19 -11.30
N GLU A 197 6.45 -12.65 -11.52
CA GLU A 197 5.60 -12.13 -12.60
C GLU A 197 5.22 -10.66 -12.37
N ILE A 198 4.85 -10.28 -11.15
CA ILE A 198 4.54 -8.89 -10.78
C ILE A 198 5.75 -8.00 -11.04
N ILE A 199 6.94 -8.41 -10.60
CA ILE A 199 8.18 -7.67 -10.81
C ILE A 199 8.46 -7.47 -12.30
N ALA A 200 8.38 -8.53 -13.10
CA ALA A 200 8.64 -8.46 -14.54
C ALA A 200 7.69 -7.48 -15.26
N VAL A 201 6.40 -7.47 -14.88
CA VAL A 201 5.43 -6.52 -15.45
C VAL A 201 5.70 -5.10 -14.97
N ALA A 202 6.05 -4.91 -13.70
CA ALA A 202 6.39 -3.60 -13.17
C ALA A 202 7.63 -3.01 -13.85
N GLU A 203 8.69 -3.80 -14.05
CA GLU A 203 9.88 -3.40 -14.80
C GLU A 203 9.56 -3.02 -16.25
N ASP A 204 8.73 -3.80 -16.95
CA ASP A 204 8.28 -3.48 -18.32
C ASP A 204 7.52 -2.14 -18.40
N VAL A 205 6.71 -1.81 -17.39
CA VAL A 205 5.91 -0.57 -17.35
C VAL A 205 6.74 0.64 -16.91
N LEU A 206 7.62 0.45 -15.94
CA LEU A 206 8.39 1.53 -15.34
C LEU A 206 9.66 1.88 -16.14
N GLY A 207 10.23 0.95 -16.87
CA GLY A 207 11.42 1.11 -17.71
C GLY A 207 12.69 0.73 -16.99
#